data_1a10b697bc79e49ae0188133bde0a3ff
#
_entry.id   1a10b697bc79e49ae0188133bde0a3ff
#
_cell.length_a   1.000
_cell.length_b   1.000
_cell.length_c   1.000
_cell.angle_alpha   90.00
_cell.angle_beta   90.00
_cell.angle_gamma   90.00
#
_symmetry.space_group_name_H-M   'P 1'
#
loop_
_entity.id
_entity.type
_entity.pdbx_description
1 polymer ?
#
loop_
_entity_poly.entity_id
_entity_poly.type
_entity_poly.pdbx_seq_one_letter_code
_entity_poly.pdbx_strand_id
1 'polypeptide(L)'
;MSIFENSATLKDKVDDTHPLKCTILNSRNTSGYTEYVIEVTRTGVQDYTWKIFKRYSDFVKLQNMLYKLSSKINLDLPPKKYIGNMDRKLVMQRQNALQSSLNTMVENLMLANSLLVRSFLDPESYSEYCKESLFQKVGMVLRGNREFELFKELPNIGWRLRRKSFLSKWKKDPKQELLLSWTECGPDLTLKQLDLVTVLKSISSIIHPLVDIPVILPSPEGYTLSVHNIQVGSLRDLLYQTTPLQPFLKKYWDTSSHVYLPDQTMVSYIKQILYGLKFLHDNHIPYGHLHSGNVLVCDIENVKLTGIENSTLGLPSYYRSFLVQLGKKRIQSLNDIDIYGFGHILYEFTENEPLSRPFCEHFSQKTSLNLTKQMKTILAPPSSKLLMPSVNSIITNLKHARMIDEQKDPSFFKCKIPVLVKEHFILIAEKCMSRIFEDQKKIALEKRHKKIYKIIHDSEKCSGVTQSRHFDFHSIKNNSSLDINNRSHSSSSNSTLTSTGSDIQTNSIAVNSSSLVSNPPPPPPPPPPSSTTTIPVISPQSNDQRMALLSSISMFDTNKLKKIVKQ
;
A
#
# COMPACT_ATOMS: atom_id res chain seq x y z
N MET A 1 12.46 -27.81 16.49
CA MET A 1 11.88 -26.72 15.67
C MET A 1 10.62 -27.22 15.01
N SER A 2 9.45 -26.68 15.37
CA SER A 2 8.18 -27.17 14.88
C SER A 2 7.95 -26.73 13.43
N ILE A 3 7.32 -27.59 12.65
CA ILE A 3 6.94 -27.33 11.24
C ILE A 3 6.11 -26.03 11.07
N PHE A 4 5.57 -25.51 12.17
CA PHE A 4 4.80 -24.27 12.20
C PHE A 4 5.65 -22.99 12.20
N GLU A 5 6.91 -23.02 12.61
CA GLU A 5 7.78 -21.83 12.64
C GLU A 5 8.32 -21.44 11.27
N ASN A 6 8.47 -22.39 10.34
CA ASN A 6 9.01 -22.13 9.01
C ASN A 6 7.98 -21.57 8.00
N SER A 7 6.70 -21.63 8.30
CA SER A 7 5.65 -21.14 7.40
C SER A 7 5.33 -19.65 7.60
N ALA A 8 5.68 -19.07 8.73
CA ALA A 8 5.37 -17.66 9.07
C ALA A 8 6.44 -16.66 8.58
N THR A 9 7.66 -17.11 8.27
CA THR A 9 8.81 -16.23 8.01
C THR A 9 9.06 -15.92 6.53
N LEU A 10 8.30 -16.49 5.59
CA LEU A 10 8.59 -16.43 4.16
C LEU A 10 7.42 -15.99 3.25
N LYS A 11 6.32 -15.47 3.79
CA LYS A 11 5.38 -14.75 2.91
C LYS A 11 5.95 -13.36 2.68
N ASP A 12 6.45 -13.12 1.48
CA ASP A 12 6.80 -11.78 1.02
C ASP A 12 5.67 -10.82 1.36
N LYS A 13 6.03 -9.73 2.07
CA LYS A 13 5.04 -8.73 2.49
C LYS A 13 4.43 -8.10 1.25
N VAL A 14 3.18 -8.42 1.00
CA VAL A 14 2.46 -8.03 -0.21
C VAL A 14 2.15 -6.54 -0.17
N ASP A 15 2.49 -5.84 -1.25
CA ASP A 15 2.07 -4.47 -1.50
C ASP A 15 0.70 -4.45 -2.19
N ASP A 16 -0.35 -4.07 -1.46
CA ASP A 16 -1.72 -3.99 -1.96
C ASP A 16 -1.94 -2.82 -2.94
N THR A 17 -1.00 -1.88 -3.05
CA THR A 17 -1.09 -0.72 -3.96
C THR A 17 -0.67 -1.03 -5.39
N HIS A 18 0.00 -2.18 -5.60
CA HIS A 18 0.35 -2.62 -6.95
C HIS A 18 -0.89 -3.05 -7.74
N PRO A 19 -1.06 -2.53 -8.97
CA PRO A 19 -2.17 -2.92 -9.81
C PRO A 19 -2.06 -4.38 -10.24
N LEU A 20 -3.22 -5.03 -10.40
CA LEU A 20 -3.32 -6.37 -10.95
C LEU A 20 -3.67 -6.31 -12.43
N LYS A 21 -3.16 -7.27 -13.20
CA LYS A 21 -3.56 -7.55 -14.56
C LYS A 21 -4.09 -8.97 -14.62
N CYS A 22 -5.20 -9.20 -15.29
CA CYS A 22 -5.82 -10.52 -15.42
C CYS A 22 -6.02 -10.87 -16.88
N THR A 23 -5.68 -12.10 -17.26
CA THR A 23 -5.86 -12.60 -18.61
C THR A 23 -6.40 -14.02 -18.57
N ILE A 24 -7.51 -14.29 -19.25
CA ILE A 24 -8.01 -15.66 -19.43
C ILE A 24 -7.19 -16.33 -20.52
N LEU A 25 -6.33 -17.27 -20.16
CA LEU A 25 -5.46 -17.97 -21.08
C LEU A 25 -6.24 -18.97 -21.95
N ASN A 26 -7.07 -19.77 -21.30
CA ASN A 26 -7.90 -20.78 -21.95
C ASN A 26 -9.07 -21.19 -21.03
N SER A 27 -9.90 -22.09 -21.57
CA SER A 27 -10.94 -22.77 -20.82
C SER A 27 -10.81 -24.27 -20.96
N ARG A 28 -11.14 -25.02 -19.93
CA ARG A 28 -11.15 -26.48 -19.94
C ARG A 28 -12.51 -26.99 -19.48
N ASN A 29 -12.99 -28.02 -20.17
CA ASN A 29 -14.20 -28.73 -19.77
C ASN A 29 -13.79 -29.85 -18.83
N THR A 30 -14.32 -29.82 -17.62
CA THR A 30 -14.18 -30.87 -16.59
C THR A 30 -15.55 -31.51 -16.42
N SER A 31 -15.65 -32.69 -15.83
CA SER A 31 -16.90 -33.46 -15.66
C SER A 31 -18.11 -32.59 -15.33
N GLY A 32 -18.85 -32.14 -16.36
CA GLY A 32 -20.10 -31.40 -16.23
C GLY A 32 -20.03 -29.86 -16.10
N TYR A 33 -18.82 -29.24 -16.17
CA TYR A 33 -18.68 -27.77 -16.13
C TYR A 33 -17.46 -27.26 -16.88
N THR A 34 -17.50 -25.98 -17.26
CA THR A 34 -16.36 -25.27 -17.86
C THR A 34 -15.64 -24.46 -16.80
N GLU A 35 -14.32 -24.59 -16.72
CA GLU A 35 -13.41 -23.84 -15.86
C GLU A 35 -12.49 -22.96 -16.72
N TYR A 36 -12.36 -21.70 -16.33
CA TYR A 36 -11.52 -20.70 -16.98
C TYR A 36 -10.19 -20.59 -16.25
N VAL A 37 -9.10 -20.72 -16.97
CA VAL A 37 -7.72 -20.57 -16.45
C VAL A 37 -7.36 -19.10 -16.58
N ILE A 38 -7.26 -18.41 -15.47
CA ILE A 38 -6.98 -16.98 -15.40
C ILE A 38 -5.56 -16.80 -14.88
N GLU A 39 -4.75 -16.13 -15.67
CA GLU A 39 -3.43 -15.66 -15.25
C GLU A 39 -3.59 -14.29 -14.61
N VAL A 40 -3.09 -14.15 -13.39
CA VAL A 40 -3.09 -12.91 -12.63
C VAL A 40 -1.64 -12.48 -12.44
N THR A 41 -1.32 -11.25 -12.82
CA THR A 41 0.01 -10.65 -12.69
C THR A 41 -0.09 -9.43 -11.80
N ARG A 42 0.77 -9.34 -10.79
CA ARG A 42 0.98 -8.13 -9.99
C ARG A 42 2.07 -7.32 -10.68
N THR A 43 1.69 -6.17 -11.25
CA THR A 43 2.59 -5.32 -12.01
C THR A 43 3.42 -4.42 -11.08
N GLY A 44 4.71 -4.20 -11.42
CA GLY A 44 5.59 -3.29 -10.67
C GLY A 44 6.54 -3.93 -9.65
N VAL A 45 6.32 -5.18 -9.26
CA VAL A 45 7.31 -6.02 -8.56
C VAL A 45 7.68 -7.12 -9.52
N GLN A 46 8.96 -7.55 -9.61
CA GLN A 46 9.41 -8.64 -10.47
C GLN A 46 8.24 -9.56 -10.87
N ASP A 47 7.53 -9.22 -11.94
CA ASP A 47 6.28 -9.79 -12.47
C ASP A 47 5.84 -11.07 -11.74
N TYR A 48 5.31 -10.93 -10.53
CA TYR A 48 4.79 -12.08 -9.80
C TYR A 48 3.48 -12.48 -10.43
N THR A 49 3.50 -13.63 -11.08
CA THR A 49 2.37 -14.15 -11.86
C THR A 49 1.93 -15.50 -11.28
N TRP A 50 0.63 -15.67 -11.12
CA TRP A 50 0.04 -16.94 -10.69
C TRP A 50 -1.21 -17.26 -11.51
N LYS A 51 -1.69 -18.49 -11.42
CA LYS A 51 -2.88 -18.95 -12.13
C LYS A 51 -3.97 -19.31 -11.12
N ILE A 52 -5.19 -18.88 -11.42
CA ILE A 52 -6.40 -19.25 -10.70
C ILE A 52 -7.38 -19.94 -11.64
N PHE A 53 -8.23 -20.77 -11.07
CA PHE A 53 -9.21 -21.55 -11.78
C PHE A 53 -10.60 -21.15 -11.30
N LYS A 54 -11.44 -20.61 -12.19
CA LYS A 54 -12.76 -20.09 -11.84
C LYS A 54 -13.82 -20.59 -12.82
N ARG A 55 -14.99 -20.93 -12.26
CA ARG A 55 -16.19 -21.24 -13.06
C ARG A 55 -17.04 -20.00 -13.25
N TYR A 56 -17.93 -20.03 -14.21
CA TYR A 56 -18.92 -18.96 -14.38
C TYR A 56 -19.72 -18.66 -13.10
N SER A 57 -20.08 -19.72 -12.34
CA SER A 57 -20.78 -19.58 -11.05
C SER A 57 -20.01 -18.78 -10.01
N ASP A 58 -18.68 -18.77 -10.06
CA ASP A 58 -17.85 -18.03 -9.10
C ASP A 58 -17.89 -16.52 -9.38
N PHE A 59 -17.93 -16.13 -10.67
CA PHE A 59 -18.18 -14.75 -11.07
C PHE A 59 -19.58 -14.28 -10.64
N VAL A 60 -20.61 -15.12 -10.80
CA VAL A 60 -21.96 -14.79 -10.35
C VAL A 60 -22.03 -14.64 -8.82
N LYS A 61 -21.33 -15.49 -8.06
CA LYS A 61 -21.21 -15.33 -6.61
C LYS A 61 -20.55 -14.00 -6.24
N LEU A 62 -19.44 -13.66 -6.90
CA LEU A 62 -18.76 -12.38 -6.68
C LEU A 62 -19.70 -11.20 -7.00
N GLN A 63 -20.38 -11.21 -8.17
CA GLN A 63 -21.36 -10.19 -8.53
C GLN A 63 -22.43 -10.01 -7.45
N ASN A 64 -22.99 -11.12 -6.94
CA ASN A 64 -24.01 -11.08 -5.90
C ASN A 64 -23.48 -10.50 -4.58
N MET A 65 -22.24 -10.80 -4.21
CA MET A 65 -21.61 -10.22 -3.02
C MET A 65 -21.35 -8.72 -3.19
N LEU A 66 -20.90 -8.28 -4.35
CA LEU A 66 -20.70 -6.87 -4.66
C LEU A 66 -22.03 -6.11 -4.70
N TYR A 67 -23.05 -6.69 -5.32
CA TYR A 67 -24.40 -6.13 -5.39
C TYR A 67 -25.04 -5.90 -4.01
N LYS A 68 -24.75 -6.77 -3.03
CA LYS A 68 -25.18 -6.57 -1.62
C LYS A 68 -24.54 -5.34 -0.96
N LEU A 69 -23.37 -4.92 -1.41
CA LEU A 69 -22.71 -3.71 -0.92
C LEU A 69 -23.28 -2.45 -1.59
N SER A 70 -23.49 -2.51 -2.90
CA SER A 70 -24.17 -1.47 -3.66
C SER A 70 -24.85 -2.07 -4.89
N SER A 71 -26.15 -1.82 -5.06
CA SER A 71 -26.93 -2.26 -6.22
C SER A 71 -26.48 -1.64 -7.55
N LYS A 72 -25.66 -0.57 -7.48
CA LYS A 72 -25.08 0.08 -8.67
C LYS A 72 -23.80 -0.64 -9.18
N ILE A 73 -23.27 -1.64 -8.46
CA ILE A 73 -22.11 -2.40 -8.92
C ILE A 73 -22.58 -3.50 -9.88
N ASN A 74 -22.23 -3.35 -11.15
CA ASN A 74 -22.49 -4.34 -12.18
C ASN A 74 -21.20 -4.72 -12.91
N LEU A 75 -20.91 -6.01 -13.01
CA LEU A 75 -19.76 -6.57 -13.74
C LEU A 75 -20.09 -6.96 -15.17
N ASP A 76 -21.33 -6.68 -15.64
CA ASP A 76 -21.82 -7.00 -16.99
C ASP A 76 -21.59 -8.47 -17.38
N LEU A 77 -21.91 -9.39 -16.46
CA LEU A 77 -21.74 -10.80 -16.70
C LEU A 77 -22.70 -11.31 -17.80
N PRO A 78 -22.23 -12.23 -18.67
CA PRO A 78 -23.10 -12.82 -19.68
C PRO A 78 -24.24 -13.60 -19.03
N PRO A 79 -25.43 -13.71 -19.68
CA PRO A 79 -26.59 -14.36 -19.10
C PRO A 79 -26.34 -15.83 -18.81
N LYS A 80 -26.95 -16.33 -17.72
CA LYS A 80 -26.89 -17.74 -17.34
C LYS A 80 -27.67 -18.58 -18.37
N LYS A 81 -27.04 -19.55 -18.98
CA LYS A 81 -27.68 -20.58 -19.81
C LYS A 81 -27.66 -21.91 -19.07
N TYR A 82 -28.77 -22.65 -19.17
CA TYR A 82 -28.93 -23.93 -18.49
C TYR A 82 -28.62 -25.14 -19.38
N ILE A 83 -28.69 -24.98 -20.73
CA ILE A 83 -28.45 -26.03 -21.72
C ILE A 83 -27.32 -25.58 -22.64
N GLY A 84 -26.48 -26.53 -23.10
CA GLY A 84 -25.38 -26.25 -24.02
C GLY A 84 -24.19 -25.51 -23.40
N ASN A 85 -24.03 -25.53 -22.08
CA ASN A 85 -22.97 -24.81 -21.36
C ASN A 85 -21.53 -25.22 -21.76
N MET A 86 -21.37 -26.36 -22.42
CA MET A 86 -20.08 -26.89 -22.89
C MET A 86 -19.87 -26.70 -24.41
N ASP A 87 -20.84 -26.08 -25.11
CA ASP A 87 -20.67 -25.74 -26.52
C ASP A 87 -19.50 -24.75 -26.70
N ARG A 88 -18.59 -25.09 -27.61
CA ARG A 88 -17.35 -24.35 -27.86
C ARG A 88 -17.60 -22.88 -28.20
N LYS A 89 -18.63 -22.60 -29.02
CA LYS A 89 -19.00 -21.23 -29.42
C LYS A 89 -19.49 -20.41 -28.21
N LEU A 90 -20.35 -21.02 -27.38
CA LEU A 90 -20.84 -20.39 -26.14
C LEU A 90 -19.71 -20.16 -25.13
N VAL A 91 -18.83 -21.14 -24.96
CA VAL A 91 -17.68 -21.03 -24.05
C VAL A 91 -16.76 -19.89 -24.47
N MET A 92 -16.49 -19.73 -25.78
CA MET A 92 -15.66 -18.63 -26.30
C MET A 92 -16.33 -17.26 -26.11
N GLN A 93 -17.62 -17.15 -26.41
CA GLN A 93 -18.39 -15.90 -26.17
C GLN A 93 -18.37 -15.51 -24.69
N ARG A 94 -18.58 -16.49 -23.80
CA ARG A 94 -18.55 -16.28 -22.36
C ARG A 94 -17.14 -15.92 -21.87
N GLN A 95 -16.09 -16.52 -22.41
CA GLN A 95 -14.71 -16.18 -22.11
C GLN A 95 -14.41 -14.70 -22.40
N ASN A 96 -14.82 -14.19 -23.56
CA ASN A 96 -14.62 -12.79 -23.94
C ASN A 96 -15.39 -11.84 -22.99
N ALA A 97 -16.64 -12.16 -22.65
CA ALA A 97 -17.43 -11.36 -21.71
C ALA A 97 -16.84 -11.38 -20.29
N LEU A 98 -16.37 -12.53 -19.81
CA LEU A 98 -15.68 -12.65 -18.52
C LEU A 98 -14.34 -11.91 -18.51
N GLN A 99 -13.60 -11.89 -19.63
CA GLN A 99 -12.39 -11.07 -19.76
C GLN A 99 -12.71 -9.57 -19.63
N SER A 100 -13.80 -9.11 -20.26
CA SER A 100 -14.26 -7.72 -20.09
C SER A 100 -14.60 -7.41 -18.63
N SER A 101 -15.32 -8.31 -17.96
CA SER A 101 -15.63 -8.17 -16.52
C SER A 101 -14.36 -8.13 -15.66
N LEU A 102 -13.34 -8.95 -15.95
CA LEU A 102 -12.04 -8.90 -15.26
C LEU A 102 -11.35 -7.56 -15.47
N ASN A 103 -11.35 -7.04 -16.70
CA ASN A 103 -10.76 -5.73 -16.99
C ASN A 103 -11.46 -4.63 -16.19
N THR A 104 -12.80 -4.61 -16.17
CA THR A 104 -13.58 -3.67 -15.34
C THR A 104 -13.20 -3.76 -13.86
N MET A 105 -13.01 -4.97 -13.32
CA MET A 105 -12.62 -5.17 -11.91
C MET A 105 -11.22 -4.62 -11.58
N VAL A 106 -10.25 -4.76 -12.49
CA VAL A 106 -8.86 -4.34 -12.21
C VAL A 106 -8.59 -2.89 -12.60
N GLU A 107 -9.35 -2.32 -13.54
CA GLU A 107 -9.25 -0.92 -13.97
C GLU A 107 -9.94 0.04 -13.02
N ASN A 108 -11.04 -0.39 -12.40
CA ASN A 108 -11.73 0.42 -11.40
C ASN A 108 -11.01 0.33 -10.06
N LEU A 109 -10.41 1.43 -9.60
CA LEU A 109 -9.62 1.48 -8.36
C LEU A 109 -10.39 1.03 -7.12
N MET A 110 -11.70 1.31 -7.05
CA MET A 110 -12.53 0.90 -5.91
C MET A 110 -12.73 -0.62 -5.87
N LEU A 111 -12.98 -1.24 -7.02
CA LEU A 111 -13.12 -2.69 -7.15
C LEU A 111 -11.78 -3.38 -6.97
N ALA A 112 -10.73 -2.92 -7.65
CA ALA A 112 -9.39 -3.47 -7.57
C ALA A 112 -8.84 -3.50 -6.13
N ASN A 113 -9.23 -2.52 -5.30
CA ASN A 113 -8.85 -2.43 -3.89
C ASN A 113 -9.92 -2.96 -2.93
N SER A 114 -10.94 -3.67 -3.43
CA SER A 114 -11.90 -4.32 -2.54
C SER A 114 -11.43 -5.71 -2.11
N LEU A 115 -11.71 -6.07 -0.85
CA LEU A 115 -11.36 -7.39 -0.31
C LEU A 115 -12.04 -8.52 -1.11
N LEU A 116 -13.25 -8.31 -1.61
CA LEU A 116 -13.98 -9.31 -2.40
C LEU A 116 -13.27 -9.63 -3.71
N VAL A 117 -12.85 -8.60 -4.45
CA VAL A 117 -12.12 -8.78 -5.71
C VAL A 117 -10.72 -9.34 -5.47
N ARG A 118 -9.99 -8.84 -4.46
CA ARG A 118 -8.67 -9.37 -4.11
C ARG A 118 -8.73 -10.83 -3.68
N SER A 119 -9.70 -11.24 -2.85
CA SER A 119 -9.89 -12.64 -2.46
C SER A 119 -10.30 -13.54 -3.64
N PHE A 120 -10.98 -12.99 -4.64
CA PHE A 120 -11.32 -13.71 -5.86
C PHE A 120 -10.10 -13.94 -6.75
N LEU A 121 -9.20 -12.93 -6.87
CA LEU A 121 -8.04 -12.95 -7.75
C LEU A 121 -6.77 -13.53 -7.09
N ASP A 122 -6.64 -13.40 -5.76
CA ASP A 122 -5.50 -13.87 -4.97
C ASP A 122 -6.01 -14.50 -3.67
N PRO A 123 -6.61 -15.70 -3.74
CA PRO A 123 -7.18 -16.36 -2.57
C PRO A 123 -6.14 -16.73 -1.51
N GLU A 124 -4.89 -16.99 -1.89
CA GLU A 124 -3.83 -17.36 -0.94
C GLU A 124 -3.47 -16.21 0.00
N SER A 125 -3.42 -14.98 -0.53
CA SER A 125 -3.07 -13.80 0.27
C SER A 125 -4.24 -13.24 1.07
N TYR A 126 -5.51 -13.52 0.66
CA TYR A 126 -6.71 -12.89 1.23
C TYR A 126 -7.78 -13.89 1.71
N SER A 127 -7.44 -15.17 1.91
CA SER A 127 -8.40 -16.21 2.33
C SER A 127 -8.93 -15.99 3.75
N GLU A 128 -10.11 -16.58 4.04
CA GLU A 128 -10.74 -16.48 5.37
C GLU A 128 -9.97 -17.18 6.49
N TYR A 129 -9.14 -18.18 6.16
CA TYR A 129 -8.27 -18.84 7.12
C TYR A 129 -7.37 -17.85 7.89
N CYS A 130 -6.99 -16.76 7.23
CA CYS A 130 -6.25 -15.67 7.88
C CYS A 130 -7.09 -14.93 8.94
N LYS A 131 -8.42 -14.98 8.89
CA LYS A 131 -9.30 -14.24 9.83
C LYS A 131 -9.38 -14.87 11.21
N GLU A 132 -9.55 -16.20 11.32
CA GLU A 132 -9.61 -16.89 12.63
C GLU A 132 -8.29 -16.79 13.38
N SER A 133 -7.17 -17.02 12.67
CA SER A 133 -5.83 -16.82 13.23
C SER A 133 -5.63 -15.40 13.73
N LEU A 134 -6.19 -14.40 13.03
CA LEU A 134 -6.09 -13.01 13.39
C LEU A 134 -6.82 -12.66 14.69
N PHE A 135 -8.05 -13.13 14.85
CA PHE A 135 -8.82 -12.88 16.08
C PHE A 135 -8.12 -13.44 17.31
N GLN A 136 -7.49 -14.60 17.16
CA GLN A 136 -6.66 -15.20 18.22
C GLN A 136 -5.43 -14.34 18.53
N LYS A 137 -4.73 -13.82 17.50
CA LYS A 137 -3.56 -12.93 17.68
C LYS A 137 -3.93 -11.64 18.40
N VAL A 138 -5.02 -10.98 17.99
CA VAL A 138 -5.54 -9.79 18.68
C VAL A 138 -5.87 -10.12 20.15
N GLY A 139 -6.55 -11.23 20.38
CA GLY A 139 -6.87 -11.70 21.73
C GLY A 139 -5.65 -11.96 22.60
N MET A 140 -4.54 -12.49 22.04
CA MET A 140 -3.29 -12.70 22.77
C MET A 140 -2.65 -11.37 23.21
N VAL A 141 -2.56 -10.39 22.32
CA VAL A 141 -2.01 -9.06 22.67
C VAL A 141 -2.85 -8.37 23.73
N LEU A 142 -4.17 -8.45 23.65
CA LEU A 142 -5.08 -7.84 24.63
C LEU A 142 -5.09 -8.54 25.98
N ARG A 143 -4.76 -9.85 26.05
CA ARG A 143 -4.55 -10.54 27.33
C ARG A 143 -3.37 -9.98 28.10
N GLY A 144 -2.30 -9.57 27.39
CA GLY A 144 -1.15 -8.88 27.98
C GLY A 144 -1.47 -7.44 28.38
N ASN A 145 -2.42 -6.78 27.71
CA ASN A 145 -2.88 -5.44 28.02
C ASN A 145 -4.31 -5.48 28.59
N ARG A 146 -4.43 -5.32 29.91
CA ARG A 146 -5.71 -5.43 30.61
C ARG A 146 -6.62 -4.19 30.49
N GLU A 147 -6.23 -3.20 29.71
CA GLU A 147 -6.97 -1.91 29.63
C GLU A 147 -8.14 -1.97 28.65
N PHE A 148 -8.03 -2.78 27.59
CA PHE A 148 -9.02 -2.83 26.52
C PHE A 148 -9.74 -4.18 26.49
N GLU A 149 -11.01 -4.14 26.09
CA GLU A 149 -11.84 -5.31 25.87
C GLU A 149 -12.36 -5.33 24.43
N LEU A 150 -12.18 -6.46 23.74
CA LEU A 150 -12.65 -6.65 22.38
C LEU A 150 -14.16 -6.92 22.39
N PHE A 151 -14.91 -6.12 21.62
CA PHE A 151 -16.37 -6.21 21.60
C PHE A 151 -16.91 -6.83 20.31
N LYS A 152 -16.45 -6.35 19.14
CA LYS A 152 -17.00 -6.76 17.84
C LYS A 152 -15.99 -6.57 16.72
N GLU A 153 -15.90 -7.54 15.79
CA GLU A 153 -15.21 -7.35 14.53
C GLU A 153 -16.02 -6.43 13.61
N LEU A 154 -15.34 -5.51 12.93
CA LEU A 154 -15.92 -4.62 11.96
C LEU A 154 -15.64 -5.12 10.52
N PRO A 155 -16.50 -4.78 9.55
CA PRO A 155 -16.19 -5.02 8.15
C PRO A 155 -14.94 -4.24 7.74
N ASN A 156 -14.44 -4.44 6.51
CA ASN A 156 -13.34 -3.65 5.97
C ASN A 156 -13.80 -2.18 5.78
N ILE A 157 -13.60 -1.35 6.79
CA ILE A 157 -14.07 0.06 6.83
C ILE A 157 -13.13 1.03 6.11
N GLY A 158 -11.88 0.64 5.87
CA GLY A 158 -10.85 1.45 5.22
C GLY A 158 -10.36 0.83 3.90
N TRP A 159 -9.53 1.58 3.17
CA TRP A 159 -8.96 1.12 1.90
C TRP A 159 -7.85 0.07 2.06
N ARG A 160 -7.22 -0.02 3.24
CA ARG A 160 -6.15 -0.99 3.50
C ARG A 160 -6.74 -2.37 3.76
N LEU A 161 -6.54 -3.29 2.84
CA LEU A 161 -7.11 -4.64 2.89
C LEU A 161 -6.58 -5.48 4.05
N ARG A 162 -5.32 -5.23 4.45
CA ARG A 162 -4.63 -5.94 5.53
C ARG A 162 -4.78 -5.28 6.90
N ARG A 163 -5.51 -4.16 6.97
CA ARG A 163 -5.91 -3.55 8.24
C ARG A 163 -7.27 -4.13 8.64
N LYS A 164 -7.34 -4.73 9.82
CA LYS A 164 -8.59 -5.22 10.40
C LYS A 164 -9.01 -4.30 11.54
N SER A 165 -10.29 -4.07 11.63
CA SER A 165 -10.85 -3.13 12.60
C SER A 165 -11.85 -3.83 13.50
N PHE A 166 -11.85 -3.43 14.76
CA PHE A 166 -12.70 -3.98 15.80
C PHE A 166 -13.27 -2.82 16.64
N LEU A 167 -14.48 -3.02 17.16
CA LEU A 167 -14.97 -2.22 18.27
C LEU A 167 -14.38 -2.78 19.55
N SER A 168 -13.83 -1.92 20.36
CA SER A 168 -13.32 -2.22 21.69
C SER A 168 -13.87 -1.24 22.72
N LYS A 169 -13.78 -1.61 23.99
CA LYS A 169 -14.17 -0.75 25.12
C LYS A 169 -12.98 -0.56 26.04
N TRP A 170 -12.89 0.60 26.62
CA TRP A 170 -11.91 0.86 27.67
C TRP A 170 -12.47 0.35 29.01
N LYS A 171 -11.77 -0.54 29.70
CA LYS A 171 -12.26 -1.11 30.97
C LYS A 171 -12.47 -0.07 32.09
N LYS A 172 -11.72 1.04 32.03
CA LYS A 172 -11.87 2.14 32.98
C LYS A 172 -13.12 2.99 32.71
N ASP A 173 -13.55 3.05 31.43
CA ASP A 173 -14.78 3.71 31.02
C ASP A 173 -15.50 2.86 29.95
N PRO A 174 -16.33 1.88 30.37
CA PRO A 174 -17.05 0.96 29.47
C PRO A 174 -18.07 1.64 28.55
N LYS A 175 -18.41 2.91 28.80
CA LYS A 175 -19.32 3.70 27.95
C LYS A 175 -18.62 4.21 26.70
N GLN A 176 -17.29 4.37 26.75
CA GLN A 176 -16.51 4.84 25.63
C GLN A 176 -16.20 3.70 24.67
N GLU A 177 -16.77 3.77 23.48
CA GLU A 177 -16.40 2.88 22.37
C GLU A 177 -15.13 3.38 21.69
N LEU A 178 -14.23 2.44 21.39
CA LEU A 178 -12.94 2.69 20.77
C LEU A 178 -12.82 1.89 19.48
N LEU A 179 -12.14 2.47 18.49
CA LEU A 179 -11.74 1.77 17.27
C LEU A 179 -10.36 1.15 17.47
N LEU A 180 -10.32 -0.17 17.52
CA LEU A 180 -9.08 -0.93 17.54
C LEU A 180 -8.75 -1.42 16.13
N SER A 181 -7.57 -1.07 15.64
CA SER A 181 -7.08 -1.48 14.33
C SER A 181 -5.88 -2.40 14.48
N TRP A 182 -5.98 -3.59 13.92
CA TRP A 182 -4.84 -4.49 13.74
C TRP A 182 -4.21 -4.26 12.38
N THR A 183 -2.88 -4.08 12.35
CA THR A 183 -2.16 -3.75 11.12
C THR A 183 -0.86 -4.56 11.06
N GLU A 184 -0.66 -5.31 9.98
CA GLU A 184 0.63 -5.95 9.67
C GLU A 184 1.64 -4.92 9.22
N CYS A 185 2.92 -5.14 9.55
CA CYS A 185 4.00 -4.33 8.99
C CYS A 185 4.06 -4.51 7.47
N GLY A 186 4.22 -3.40 6.76
CA GLY A 186 4.21 -3.35 5.31
C GLY A 186 5.53 -3.78 4.65
N PRO A 187 5.57 -3.77 3.31
CA PRO A 187 6.74 -4.15 2.52
C PRO A 187 7.91 -3.18 2.61
N ASP A 188 7.65 -1.93 3.02
CA ASP A 188 8.67 -0.88 3.14
C ASP A 188 9.26 -0.79 4.56
N LEU A 189 8.96 -1.75 5.45
CA LEU A 189 9.51 -1.79 6.81
C LEU A 189 11.03 -1.85 6.78
N THR A 190 11.66 -0.90 7.47
CA THR A 190 13.12 -0.77 7.52
C THR A 190 13.67 -1.16 8.89
N LEU A 191 12.93 -0.85 9.95
CA LEU A 191 13.37 -1.00 11.32
C LEU A 191 13.36 -2.46 11.77
N LYS A 192 14.36 -2.84 12.56
CA LYS A 192 14.33 -4.09 13.32
C LYS A 192 13.27 -3.99 14.43
N GLN A 193 12.84 -5.13 14.93
CA GLN A 193 11.73 -5.22 15.90
C GLN A 193 11.91 -4.30 17.14
N LEU A 194 13.12 -4.26 17.71
CA LEU A 194 13.41 -3.46 18.91
C LEU A 194 13.32 -1.95 18.64
N ASP A 195 13.90 -1.53 17.50
CA ASP A 195 13.89 -0.13 17.07
C ASP A 195 12.48 0.31 16.71
N LEU A 196 11.72 -0.58 16.04
CA LEU A 196 10.31 -0.35 15.71
C LEU A 196 9.49 -0.07 16.98
N VAL A 197 9.63 -0.90 18.01
CA VAL A 197 8.94 -0.71 19.30
C VAL A 197 9.32 0.63 19.93
N THR A 198 10.61 0.98 19.91
CA THR A 198 11.12 2.24 20.48
C THR A 198 10.54 3.45 19.76
N VAL A 199 10.53 3.43 18.42
CA VAL A 199 9.99 4.50 17.60
C VAL A 199 8.48 4.63 17.79
N LEU A 200 7.73 3.53 17.80
CA LEU A 200 6.28 3.55 18.00
C LEU A 200 5.89 4.07 19.39
N LYS A 201 6.62 3.72 20.45
CA LYS A 201 6.42 4.29 21.78
C LYS A 201 6.69 5.80 21.80
N SER A 202 7.73 6.25 21.11
CA SER A 202 8.02 7.70 21.00
C SER A 202 6.93 8.44 20.24
N ILE A 203 6.40 7.87 19.17
CA ILE A 203 5.23 8.42 18.47
C ILE A 203 4.04 8.52 19.42
N SER A 204 3.71 7.44 20.16
CA SER A 204 2.58 7.43 21.10
C SER A 204 2.71 8.45 22.25
N SER A 205 3.91 8.97 22.51
CA SER A 205 4.14 10.02 23.54
C SER A 205 3.97 11.44 23.03
N ILE A 206 3.75 11.63 21.72
CA ILE A 206 3.53 12.95 21.13
C ILE A 206 2.13 13.44 21.53
N ILE A 207 2.01 14.70 21.92
CA ILE A 207 0.72 15.35 22.20
C ILE A 207 0.63 16.59 21.32
N HIS A 208 -0.33 16.61 20.41
CA HIS A 208 -0.57 17.76 19.53
C HIS A 208 -2.05 17.89 19.19
N PRO A 209 -2.63 19.11 19.22
CA PRO A 209 -4.07 19.29 19.02
C PRO A 209 -4.56 18.94 17.62
N LEU A 210 -3.70 19.04 16.61
CA LEU A 210 -4.03 18.79 15.18
C LEU A 210 -3.59 17.41 14.67
N VAL A 211 -3.05 16.57 15.56
CA VAL A 211 -2.61 15.21 15.19
C VAL A 211 -3.25 14.21 16.14
N ASP A 212 -3.93 13.23 15.58
CA ASP A 212 -4.51 12.13 16.34
C ASP A 212 -3.45 11.03 16.50
N ILE A 213 -3.10 10.76 17.74
CA ILE A 213 -2.06 9.82 18.09
C ILE A 213 -2.70 8.65 18.81
N PRO A 214 -2.66 7.45 18.19
CA PRO A 214 -3.23 6.27 18.78
C PRO A 214 -2.40 5.76 19.96
N VAL A 215 -3.04 5.02 20.85
CA VAL A 215 -2.32 4.10 21.73
C VAL A 215 -1.83 2.93 20.88
N ILE A 216 -0.51 2.76 20.77
CA ILE A 216 0.10 1.73 19.93
C ILE A 216 0.62 0.59 20.79
N LEU A 217 0.16 -0.62 20.50
CA LEU A 217 0.56 -1.85 21.16
C LEU A 217 1.32 -2.74 20.14
N PRO A 218 2.66 -2.65 20.10
CA PRO A 218 3.45 -3.45 19.16
C PRO A 218 3.49 -4.91 19.59
N SER A 219 3.41 -5.82 18.62
CA SER A 219 3.58 -7.26 18.83
C SER A 219 4.97 -7.71 18.37
N PRO A 220 5.58 -8.72 19.02
CA PRO A 220 6.82 -9.33 18.55
C PRO A 220 6.70 -10.03 17.19
N GLU A 221 5.50 -10.33 16.73
CA GLU A 221 5.25 -11.03 15.45
C GLU A 221 5.17 -10.10 14.23
N GLY A 222 5.53 -8.82 14.35
CA GLY A 222 5.58 -7.88 13.22
C GLY A 222 4.21 -7.29 12.83
N TYR A 223 3.29 -7.18 13.77
CA TYR A 223 2.05 -6.41 13.64
C TYR A 223 1.84 -5.48 14.83
N THR A 224 0.94 -4.54 14.71
CA THR A 224 0.58 -3.60 15.77
C THR A 224 -0.91 -3.48 15.93
N LEU A 225 -1.34 -3.23 17.15
CA LEU A 225 -2.67 -2.75 17.45
C LEU A 225 -2.59 -1.25 17.71
N SER A 226 -3.41 -0.48 17.02
CA SER A 226 -3.61 0.93 17.28
C SER A 226 -5.04 1.17 17.77
N VAL A 227 -5.17 1.91 18.86
CA VAL A 227 -6.46 2.21 19.50
C VAL A 227 -6.73 3.69 19.38
N HIS A 228 -7.85 4.03 18.75
CA HIS A 228 -8.31 5.40 18.52
C HIS A 228 -9.68 5.61 19.17
N ASN A 229 -9.98 6.85 19.56
CA ASN A 229 -11.35 7.23 19.86
C ASN A 229 -12.19 7.18 18.58
N ILE A 230 -13.42 6.70 18.68
CA ILE A 230 -14.37 6.80 17.58
C ILE A 230 -14.81 8.27 17.48
N GLN A 231 -14.45 8.88 16.38
CA GLN A 231 -14.82 10.24 16.03
C GLN A 231 -16.06 10.24 15.12
N VAL A 232 -16.51 11.42 14.73
CA VAL A 232 -17.62 11.59 13.76
C VAL A 232 -17.33 10.81 12.47
N GLY A 233 -16.05 10.68 12.09
CA GLY A 233 -15.58 9.94 10.94
C GLY A 233 -14.35 10.62 10.33
N SER A 234 -13.96 10.16 9.15
CA SER A 234 -12.96 10.86 8.36
C SER A 234 -13.60 12.01 7.58
N LEU A 235 -12.75 12.93 7.10
CA LEU A 235 -13.17 13.98 6.17
C LEU A 235 -13.86 13.39 4.94
N ARG A 236 -13.39 12.22 4.44
CA ARG A 236 -14.05 11.53 3.36
C ARG A 236 -15.45 11.06 3.75
N ASP A 237 -15.63 10.52 4.97
CA ASP A 237 -16.96 10.12 5.45
C ASP A 237 -17.92 11.31 5.50
N LEU A 238 -17.43 12.49 5.92
CA LEU A 238 -18.20 13.73 5.94
C LEU A 238 -18.61 14.18 4.53
N LEU A 239 -17.64 14.23 3.60
CA LEU A 239 -17.90 14.64 2.20
C LEU A 239 -18.90 13.72 1.48
N TYR A 240 -18.89 12.42 1.78
CA TYR A 240 -19.80 11.44 1.19
C TYR A 240 -21.06 11.17 2.03
N GLN A 241 -21.24 11.88 3.14
CA GLN A 241 -22.36 11.68 4.07
C GLN A 241 -22.57 10.22 4.50
N THR A 242 -21.48 9.54 4.80
CA THR A 242 -21.50 8.12 5.15
C THR A 242 -21.21 7.88 6.62
N THR A 243 -21.66 6.73 7.13
CA THR A 243 -21.33 6.31 8.49
C THR A 243 -19.96 5.64 8.52
N PRO A 244 -19.05 6.01 9.48
CA PRO A 244 -17.66 5.57 9.51
C PRO A 244 -17.46 4.06 9.53
N LEU A 245 -18.33 3.32 10.22
CA LEU A 245 -18.18 1.88 10.47
C LEU A 245 -18.74 0.98 9.35
N GLN A 246 -19.24 1.56 8.26
CA GLN A 246 -19.70 0.77 7.11
C GLN A 246 -18.53 0.30 6.22
N PRO A 247 -18.74 -0.78 5.42
CA PRO A 247 -17.74 -1.25 4.47
C PRO A 247 -17.27 -0.16 3.52
N PHE A 248 -15.96 -0.08 3.25
CA PHE A 248 -15.32 0.94 2.41
C PHE A 248 -16.00 1.08 1.04
N LEU A 249 -16.24 -0.04 0.36
CA LEU A 249 -16.88 -0.03 -0.96
C LEU A 249 -18.33 0.50 -0.89
N LYS A 250 -19.07 0.18 0.18
CA LYS A 250 -20.43 0.69 0.38
C LYS A 250 -20.45 2.20 0.63
N LYS A 251 -19.46 2.71 1.36
CA LYS A 251 -19.37 4.15 1.68
C LYS A 251 -19.12 5.02 0.45
N TYR A 252 -18.24 4.58 -0.46
CA TYR A 252 -17.65 5.47 -1.46
C TYR A 252 -17.89 5.07 -2.91
N TRP A 253 -18.65 3.99 -3.14
CA TRP A 253 -18.99 3.58 -4.52
C TRP A 253 -19.89 4.59 -5.22
N ASP A 254 -20.88 5.13 -4.50
CA ASP A 254 -21.83 6.08 -5.03
C ASP A 254 -21.40 7.51 -4.72
N THR A 255 -20.84 8.20 -5.71
CA THR A 255 -20.36 9.58 -5.57
C THR A 255 -21.49 10.61 -5.65
N SER A 256 -22.74 10.21 -5.93
CA SER A 256 -23.87 11.14 -6.09
C SER A 256 -24.28 11.85 -4.79
N SER A 257 -23.82 11.34 -3.63
CA SER A 257 -24.10 11.93 -2.31
C SER A 257 -23.02 12.89 -1.81
N HIS A 258 -22.02 13.23 -2.62
CA HIS A 258 -20.95 14.13 -2.23
C HIS A 258 -21.47 15.56 -1.96
N VAL A 259 -21.03 16.18 -0.87
CA VAL A 259 -21.56 17.45 -0.36
C VAL A 259 -20.48 18.53 -0.36
N TYR A 260 -20.87 19.73 -0.80
CA TYR A 260 -20.04 20.93 -0.66
C TYR A 260 -19.99 21.38 0.81
N LEU A 261 -18.80 21.60 1.32
CA LEU A 261 -18.62 22.24 2.61
C LEU A 261 -18.80 23.75 2.48
N PRO A 262 -19.36 24.42 3.49
CA PRO A 262 -19.34 25.88 3.57
C PRO A 262 -17.90 26.40 3.46
N ASP A 263 -17.67 27.50 2.74
CA ASP A 263 -16.34 28.07 2.51
C ASP A 263 -15.56 28.31 3.81
N GLN A 264 -16.23 28.80 4.85
CA GLN A 264 -15.62 29.04 6.15
C GLN A 264 -15.12 27.76 6.81
N THR A 265 -15.91 26.69 6.78
CA THR A 265 -15.53 25.36 7.31
C THR A 265 -14.37 24.78 6.49
N MET A 266 -14.45 24.86 5.17
CA MET A 266 -13.39 24.38 4.27
C MET A 266 -12.06 25.10 4.55
N VAL A 267 -12.07 26.42 4.66
CA VAL A 267 -10.87 27.22 4.97
C VAL A 267 -10.32 26.88 6.37
N SER A 268 -11.20 26.66 7.36
CA SER A 268 -10.78 26.22 8.70
C SER A 268 -10.08 24.87 8.64
N TYR A 269 -10.63 23.90 7.91
CA TYR A 269 -10.02 22.57 7.75
C TYR A 269 -8.69 22.64 6.98
N ILE A 270 -8.62 23.42 5.91
CA ILE A 270 -7.37 23.67 5.17
C ILE A 270 -6.28 24.19 6.11
N LYS A 271 -6.61 25.19 6.94
CA LYS A 271 -5.69 25.77 7.92
C LYS A 271 -5.18 24.70 8.90
N GLN A 272 -6.07 23.92 9.50
CA GLN A 272 -5.71 22.91 10.47
C GLN A 272 -4.86 21.79 9.87
N ILE A 273 -5.19 21.33 8.66
CA ILE A 273 -4.38 20.33 7.93
C ILE A 273 -2.97 20.86 7.69
N LEU A 274 -2.83 22.09 7.19
CA LEU A 274 -1.53 22.70 6.91
C LEU A 274 -0.67 22.87 8.17
N TYR A 275 -1.25 23.30 9.29
CA TYR A 275 -0.52 23.44 10.54
C TYR A 275 -0.18 22.08 11.17
N GLY A 276 -1.04 21.07 11.03
CA GLY A 276 -0.72 19.69 11.38
C GLY A 276 0.46 19.14 10.59
N LEU A 277 0.47 19.36 9.25
CA LEU A 277 1.60 18.99 8.38
C LEU A 277 2.87 19.75 8.75
N LYS A 278 2.75 21.06 9.00
CA LYS A 278 3.88 21.89 9.42
C LYS A 278 4.53 21.32 10.68
N PHE A 279 3.74 20.94 11.68
CA PHE A 279 4.26 20.31 12.89
C PHE A 279 5.02 19.01 12.59
N LEU A 280 4.47 18.12 11.75
CA LEU A 280 5.13 16.87 11.38
C LEU A 280 6.44 17.12 10.63
N HIS A 281 6.44 18.02 9.64
CA HIS A 281 7.59 18.37 8.82
C HIS A 281 8.71 19.05 9.63
N ASP A 282 8.36 20.01 10.50
CA ASP A 282 9.34 20.74 11.33
C ASP A 282 10.02 19.82 12.37
N ASN A 283 9.34 18.75 12.79
CA ASN A 283 9.90 17.75 13.71
C ASN A 283 10.49 16.53 13.00
N HIS A 284 10.54 16.53 11.67
CA HIS A 284 11.03 15.42 10.84
C HIS A 284 10.30 14.09 11.06
N ILE A 285 9.03 14.15 11.49
CA ILE A 285 8.21 12.95 11.68
C ILE A 285 7.77 12.43 10.29
N PRO A 286 8.16 11.20 9.89
CA PRO A 286 7.82 10.68 8.58
C PRO A 286 6.32 10.39 8.49
N TYR A 287 5.60 11.08 7.59
CA TYR A 287 4.17 10.87 7.39
C TYR A 287 3.86 10.23 6.03
N GLY A 288 3.76 10.96 4.92
CA GLY A 288 3.59 10.41 3.58
C GLY A 288 2.23 9.73 3.31
N HIS A 289 1.24 9.96 4.17
CA HIS A 289 -0.05 9.26 4.15
C HIS A 289 -1.27 10.18 4.13
N LEU A 290 -1.09 11.45 3.80
CA LEU A 290 -2.20 12.39 3.76
C LEU A 290 -3.18 12.06 2.63
N HIS A 291 -4.44 11.87 2.97
CA HIS A 291 -5.60 11.82 2.09
C HIS A 291 -6.87 12.07 2.92
N SER A 292 -8.01 12.37 2.30
CA SER A 292 -9.25 12.72 3.02
C SER A 292 -9.73 11.67 4.03
N GLY A 293 -9.39 10.39 3.81
CA GLY A 293 -9.66 9.31 4.77
C GLY A 293 -8.71 9.26 5.98
N ASN A 294 -7.59 10.01 5.97
CA ASN A 294 -6.65 10.14 7.09
C ASN A 294 -6.71 11.52 7.75
N VAL A 295 -7.77 12.27 7.52
CA VAL A 295 -8.14 13.48 8.26
C VAL A 295 -9.39 13.13 9.06
N LEU A 296 -9.29 13.08 10.38
CA LEU A 296 -10.41 12.81 11.29
C LEU A 296 -11.17 14.09 11.55
N VAL A 297 -12.49 14.01 11.47
CA VAL A 297 -13.41 15.09 11.89
C VAL A 297 -13.79 14.82 13.32
N CYS A 298 -13.28 15.63 14.23
CA CYS A 298 -13.58 15.52 15.66
C CYS A 298 -14.95 16.12 15.98
N ASP A 299 -15.22 17.26 15.39
CA ASP A 299 -16.48 18.00 15.44
C ASP A 299 -16.59 18.91 14.19
N ILE A 300 -17.61 19.77 14.16
CA ILE A 300 -17.89 20.62 12.99
C ILE A 300 -16.79 21.66 12.70
N GLU A 301 -15.96 21.97 13.68
CA GLU A 301 -14.90 22.99 13.57
C GLU A 301 -13.49 22.39 13.55
N ASN A 302 -13.31 21.18 14.07
CA ASN A 302 -12.00 20.61 14.37
C ASN A 302 -11.71 19.34 13.59
N VAL A 303 -10.52 19.31 12.97
CA VAL A 303 -9.98 18.13 12.30
C VAL A 303 -8.58 17.80 12.82
N LYS A 304 -8.19 16.51 12.70
CA LYS A 304 -6.86 16.01 13.09
C LYS A 304 -6.30 15.10 12.02
N LEU A 305 -4.99 15.17 11.80
CA LEU A 305 -4.27 14.19 10.98
C LEU A 305 -4.13 12.87 11.75
N THR A 306 -4.37 11.74 11.11
CA THR A 306 -4.22 10.40 11.71
C THR A 306 -3.34 9.50 10.87
N GLY A 307 -2.94 8.35 11.42
CA GLY A 307 -2.14 7.35 10.73
C GLY A 307 -0.67 7.72 10.61
N ILE A 308 -0.13 8.48 11.56
CA ILE A 308 1.29 8.87 11.60
C ILE A 308 2.23 7.68 11.80
N GLU A 309 1.74 6.58 12.33
CA GLU A 309 2.47 5.33 12.49
C GLU A 309 2.69 4.57 11.18
N ASN A 310 1.94 4.89 10.13
CA ASN A 310 1.91 4.09 8.89
C ASN A 310 3.28 4.01 8.19
N SER A 311 4.04 5.10 8.09
CA SER A 311 5.38 5.10 7.51
C SER A 311 6.35 4.28 8.34
N THR A 312 6.26 4.37 9.67
CA THR A 312 7.07 3.57 10.61
C THR A 312 6.77 2.08 10.47
N LEU A 313 5.52 1.71 10.19
CA LEU A 313 5.11 0.34 9.89
C LEU A 313 5.48 -0.13 8.48
N GLY A 314 6.09 0.72 7.66
CA GLY A 314 6.48 0.43 6.28
C GLY A 314 5.28 0.21 5.35
N LEU A 315 4.16 0.88 5.61
CA LEU A 315 2.97 0.78 4.78
C LEU A 315 3.07 1.71 3.57
N PRO A 316 2.64 1.28 2.36
CA PRO A 316 2.67 2.13 1.19
C PRO A 316 1.66 3.28 1.28
N SER A 317 1.98 4.41 0.64
CA SER A 317 1.08 5.57 0.54
C SER A 317 -0.19 5.24 -0.25
N TYR A 318 -1.31 5.90 0.09
CA TYR A 318 -2.57 5.80 -0.66
C TYR A 318 -2.40 6.15 -2.15
N TYR A 319 -1.60 7.16 -2.44
CA TYR A 319 -1.35 7.65 -3.80
C TYR A 319 -0.15 6.99 -4.48
N ARG A 320 0.41 5.88 -3.97
CA ARG A 320 1.62 5.27 -4.53
C ARG A 320 1.53 5.01 -6.03
N SER A 321 0.39 4.49 -6.53
CA SER A 321 0.17 4.25 -7.95
C SER A 321 0.21 5.53 -8.81
N PHE A 322 -0.09 6.68 -8.23
CA PHE A 322 0.01 7.99 -8.87
C PHE A 322 1.43 8.56 -8.76
N LEU A 323 2.04 8.46 -7.56
CA LEU A 323 3.40 8.97 -7.30
C LEU A 323 4.44 8.38 -8.25
N VAL A 324 4.32 7.10 -8.58
CA VAL A 324 5.23 6.44 -9.53
C VAL A 324 5.10 6.97 -10.96
N GLN A 325 3.98 7.61 -11.31
CA GLN A 325 3.74 8.21 -12.61
C GLN A 325 4.24 9.66 -12.73
N LEU A 326 4.39 10.37 -11.59
CA LEU A 326 4.79 11.79 -11.57
C LEU A 326 6.26 12.02 -11.89
N GLY A 327 7.11 11.03 -11.63
CA GLY A 327 8.54 11.12 -11.89
C GLY A 327 9.34 11.81 -10.78
N LYS A 328 10.65 11.50 -10.74
CA LYS A 328 11.58 11.87 -9.66
C LYS A 328 11.72 13.39 -9.46
N LYS A 329 11.54 14.20 -10.49
CA LYS A 329 11.66 15.67 -10.38
C LYS A 329 10.53 16.31 -9.59
N ARG A 330 9.34 15.68 -9.58
CA ARG A 330 8.15 16.20 -8.88
C ARG A 330 8.09 15.79 -7.42
N ILE A 331 8.48 14.56 -7.12
CA ILE A 331 8.46 13.99 -5.78
C ILE A 331 9.90 13.67 -5.38
N GLN A 332 10.48 14.46 -4.49
CA GLN A 332 11.88 14.36 -4.06
C GLN A 332 12.01 13.96 -2.59
N SER A 333 11.00 14.23 -1.79
CA SER A 333 10.96 13.97 -0.35
C SER A 333 9.63 13.38 0.08
N LEU A 334 9.59 12.82 1.29
CA LEU A 334 8.35 12.35 1.90
C LEU A 334 7.37 13.51 2.14
N ASN A 335 7.88 14.70 2.45
CA ASN A 335 7.06 15.90 2.61
C ASN A 335 6.33 16.28 1.31
N ASP A 336 6.95 16.05 0.14
CA ASP A 336 6.30 16.30 -1.15
C ASP A 336 5.09 15.39 -1.36
N ILE A 337 5.14 14.17 -0.81
CA ILE A 337 4.00 13.22 -0.85
C ILE A 337 2.83 13.76 -0.03
N ASP A 338 3.11 14.37 1.11
CA ASP A 338 2.06 14.99 1.94
C ASP A 338 1.44 16.20 1.25
N ILE A 339 2.27 17.04 0.64
CA ILE A 339 1.77 18.18 -0.14
C ILE A 339 0.96 17.70 -1.36
N TYR A 340 1.40 16.63 -2.02
CA TYR A 340 0.63 16.02 -3.09
C TYR A 340 -0.73 15.52 -2.60
N GLY A 341 -0.77 14.82 -1.46
CA GLY A 341 -2.01 14.42 -0.80
C GLY A 341 -2.92 15.60 -0.43
N PHE A 342 -2.31 16.71 0.03
CA PHE A 342 -3.04 17.95 0.28
C PHE A 342 -3.68 18.52 -0.99
N GLY A 343 -2.98 18.47 -2.13
CA GLY A 343 -3.53 18.88 -3.42
C GLY A 343 -4.78 18.07 -3.81
N HIS A 344 -4.78 16.76 -3.55
CA HIS A 344 -5.95 15.92 -3.76
C HIS A 344 -7.12 16.26 -2.83
N ILE A 345 -6.85 16.62 -1.57
CA ILE A 345 -7.90 17.09 -0.64
C ILE A 345 -8.49 18.42 -1.13
N LEU A 346 -7.65 19.36 -1.59
CA LEU A 346 -8.16 20.60 -2.19
C LEU A 346 -9.05 20.34 -3.40
N TYR A 347 -8.67 19.37 -4.24
CA TYR A 347 -9.48 18.96 -5.38
C TYR A 347 -10.83 18.38 -4.94
N GLU A 348 -10.85 17.46 -3.96
CA GLU A 348 -12.09 16.93 -3.38
C GLU A 348 -13.00 18.03 -2.82
N PHE A 349 -12.44 19.07 -2.18
CA PHE A 349 -13.21 20.20 -1.65
C PHE A 349 -13.84 21.07 -2.74
N THR A 350 -13.11 21.28 -3.84
CA THR A 350 -13.48 22.27 -4.84
C THR A 350 -14.27 21.69 -6.00
N GLU A 351 -13.93 20.48 -6.44
CA GLU A 351 -14.56 19.81 -7.56
C GLU A 351 -15.68 18.84 -7.11
N ASN A 352 -15.80 18.62 -5.80
CA ASN A 352 -16.81 17.74 -5.20
C ASN A 352 -16.75 16.28 -5.66
N GLU A 353 -15.56 15.85 -6.05
CA GLU A 353 -15.25 14.47 -6.46
C GLU A 353 -13.76 14.16 -6.22
N PRO A 354 -13.38 12.89 -6.01
CA PRO A 354 -11.98 12.52 -5.89
C PRO A 354 -11.30 12.55 -7.27
N LEU A 355 -10.08 13.10 -7.32
CA LEU A 355 -9.27 13.05 -8.53
C LEU A 355 -8.81 11.60 -8.79
N SER A 356 -9.28 11.00 -9.87
CA SER A 356 -9.00 9.61 -10.26
C SER A 356 -7.70 9.42 -11.06
N ARG A 357 -6.96 10.50 -11.29
CA ARG A 357 -5.70 10.53 -12.09
C ARG A 357 -4.58 11.23 -11.34
N PRO A 358 -3.31 11.01 -11.71
CA PRO A 358 -2.15 11.52 -10.95
C PRO A 358 -1.94 13.04 -11.07
N PHE A 359 -2.56 13.72 -12.03
CA PHE A 359 -2.45 15.16 -12.23
C PHE A 359 -3.71 15.74 -12.86
N CYS A 360 -3.90 17.04 -12.73
CA CYS A 360 -5.03 17.76 -13.31
C CYS A 360 -4.57 19.08 -13.93
N GLU A 361 -5.04 19.37 -15.14
CA GLU A 361 -4.72 20.60 -15.87
C GLU A 361 -5.88 21.59 -15.87
N HIS A 362 -7.10 21.08 -15.72
CA HIS A 362 -8.34 21.87 -15.79
C HIS A 362 -9.09 21.81 -14.46
N PHE A 363 -9.46 22.97 -13.94
CA PHE A 363 -10.19 23.14 -12.68
C PHE A 363 -11.44 23.98 -12.93
N SER A 364 -12.48 23.73 -12.16
CA SER A 364 -13.73 24.49 -12.23
C SER A 364 -13.51 25.99 -12.01
N GLN A 365 -14.27 26.81 -12.72
CA GLN A 365 -14.26 28.28 -12.52
C GLN A 365 -14.92 28.72 -11.21
N LYS A 366 -15.64 27.82 -10.54
CA LYS A 366 -16.30 28.08 -9.26
C LYS A 366 -15.32 28.19 -8.09
N THR A 367 -14.09 27.69 -8.25
CA THR A 367 -13.08 27.65 -7.21
C THR A 367 -12.39 29.01 -7.04
N SER A 368 -12.12 29.40 -5.79
CA SER A 368 -11.30 30.58 -5.50
C SER A 368 -9.98 30.55 -6.28
N LEU A 369 -9.64 31.70 -6.91
CA LEU A 369 -8.40 31.85 -7.71
C LEU A 369 -7.14 31.41 -6.93
N ASN A 370 -7.11 31.66 -5.61
CA ASN A 370 -5.97 31.32 -4.77
C ASN A 370 -5.83 29.81 -4.56
N LEU A 371 -6.92 29.10 -4.33
CA LEU A 371 -6.91 27.64 -4.21
C LEU A 371 -6.58 26.99 -5.56
N THR A 372 -7.17 27.51 -6.65
CA THR A 372 -6.85 27.06 -8.01
C THR A 372 -5.37 27.20 -8.33
N LYS A 373 -4.72 28.30 -7.91
CA LYS A 373 -3.27 28.48 -8.10
C LYS A 373 -2.45 27.44 -7.34
N GLN A 374 -2.82 27.13 -6.09
CA GLN A 374 -2.16 26.08 -5.33
C GLN A 374 -2.34 24.71 -6.00
N MET A 375 -3.57 24.34 -6.39
CA MET A 375 -3.83 23.08 -7.08
C MET A 375 -3.08 22.95 -8.41
N LYS A 376 -3.04 23.99 -9.24
CA LYS A 376 -2.27 24.02 -10.49
C LYS A 376 -0.78 23.76 -10.26
N THR A 377 -0.22 24.22 -9.14
CA THR A 377 1.18 23.97 -8.79
C THR A 377 1.39 22.55 -8.28
N ILE A 378 0.52 22.09 -7.37
CA ILE A 378 0.65 20.80 -6.69
C ILE A 378 0.31 19.63 -7.64
N LEU A 379 -0.80 19.74 -8.39
CA LEU A 379 -1.32 18.68 -9.27
C LEU A 379 -0.84 18.83 -10.72
N ALA A 380 0.25 19.59 -10.96
CA ALA A 380 0.80 19.78 -12.30
C ALA A 380 1.31 18.46 -12.92
N PRO A 381 1.24 18.33 -14.26
CA PRO A 381 1.73 17.13 -14.94
C PRO A 381 3.25 16.96 -14.81
N PRO A 382 3.78 15.73 -15.05
CA PRO A 382 5.22 15.44 -14.97
C PRO A 382 6.09 16.26 -15.93
N SER A 383 5.51 16.74 -17.03
CA SER A 383 6.16 17.61 -18.02
C SER A 383 6.40 19.02 -17.50
N SER A 384 5.71 19.44 -16.44
CA SER A 384 5.86 20.74 -15.80
C SER A 384 7.24 20.88 -15.16
N LYS A 385 7.83 22.09 -15.27
CA LYS A 385 9.06 22.45 -14.55
C LYS A 385 8.81 22.90 -13.10
N LEU A 386 7.55 22.96 -12.67
CA LEU A 386 7.18 23.38 -11.32
C LEU A 386 7.67 22.35 -10.29
N LEU A 387 8.25 22.82 -9.21
CA LEU A 387 8.60 22.02 -8.04
C LEU A 387 7.41 21.93 -7.09
N MET A 388 7.42 20.92 -6.21
CA MET A 388 6.43 20.83 -5.15
C MET A 388 6.65 21.98 -4.15
N PRO A 389 5.62 22.78 -3.79
CA PRO A 389 5.79 23.85 -2.82
C PRO A 389 5.95 23.26 -1.40
N SER A 390 6.70 23.93 -0.53
CA SER A 390 6.75 23.56 0.88
C SER A 390 5.45 23.96 1.61
N VAL A 391 5.15 23.30 2.73
CA VAL A 391 3.99 23.65 3.57
C VAL A 391 4.04 25.12 4.00
N ASN A 392 5.23 25.63 4.35
CA ASN A 392 5.41 27.04 4.73
C ASN A 392 5.11 28.00 3.57
N SER A 393 5.52 27.67 2.34
CA SER A 393 5.19 28.44 1.16
C SER A 393 3.68 28.52 0.90
N ILE A 394 2.97 27.40 1.07
CA ILE A 394 1.51 27.36 0.92
C ILE A 394 0.83 28.23 1.99
N ILE A 395 1.23 28.07 3.25
CA ILE A 395 0.69 28.89 4.36
C ILE A 395 0.90 30.38 4.10
N THR A 396 2.12 30.77 3.71
CA THR A 396 2.45 32.16 3.37
C THR A 396 1.58 32.70 2.24
N ASN A 397 1.43 31.93 1.15
CA ASN A 397 0.58 32.32 0.03
C ASN A 397 -0.89 32.52 0.42
N LEU A 398 -1.43 31.63 1.29
CA LEU A 398 -2.81 31.73 1.76
C LEU A 398 -3.00 32.88 2.76
N LYS A 399 -1.99 33.21 3.58
CA LYS A 399 -1.98 34.42 4.43
C LYS A 399 -1.98 35.70 3.60
N HIS A 400 -1.11 35.80 2.59
CA HIS A 400 -1.13 36.94 1.66
C HIS A 400 -2.46 37.10 0.93
N ALA A 401 -3.13 36.00 0.64
CA ALA A 401 -4.48 36.00 0.06
C ALA A 401 -5.60 36.31 1.08
N ARG A 402 -5.28 36.57 2.33
CA ARG A 402 -6.22 36.80 3.45
C ARG A 402 -7.23 35.67 3.62
N MET A 403 -6.87 34.46 3.22
CA MET A 403 -7.69 33.26 3.44
C MET A 403 -7.46 32.62 4.82
N ILE A 404 -6.27 32.82 5.39
CA ILE A 404 -5.88 32.33 6.71
C ILE A 404 -5.43 33.49 7.57
N ASP A 405 -6.00 33.64 8.77
CA ASP A 405 -5.61 34.68 9.72
C ASP A 405 -4.25 34.41 10.37
N GLU A 406 -3.60 35.44 10.86
CA GLU A 406 -2.34 35.35 11.60
C GLU A 406 -2.48 34.82 13.05
N GLN A 407 -3.57 34.16 13.40
CA GLN A 407 -3.74 33.59 14.74
C GLN A 407 -2.53 32.77 15.17
N LYS A 408 -2.25 32.75 16.49
CA LYS A 408 -1.13 32.01 17.12
C LYS A 408 -0.95 30.67 16.47
N ASP A 409 0.21 30.51 15.83
CA ASP A 409 0.61 29.27 15.17
C ASP A 409 0.59 28.13 16.20
N PRO A 410 -0.25 27.07 16.03
CA PRO A 410 -0.23 25.92 16.93
C PRO A 410 1.12 25.19 16.97
N SER A 411 2.05 25.53 16.09
CA SER A 411 3.41 24.97 16.04
C SER A 411 4.29 25.25 17.27
N PHE A 412 3.78 26.00 18.28
CA PHE A 412 4.47 26.18 19.57
C PHE A 412 4.57 24.90 20.41
N PHE A 413 3.88 23.82 20.04
CA PHE A 413 4.06 22.54 20.71
C PHE A 413 5.38 21.90 20.31
N LYS A 414 6.45 22.20 21.05
CA LYS A 414 7.75 21.55 20.89
C LYS A 414 7.67 20.12 21.42
N CYS A 415 7.72 19.17 20.52
CA CYS A 415 7.87 17.77 20.86
C CYS A 415 9.36 17.45 21.13
N LYS A 416 9.68 16.86 22.30
CA LYS A 416 11.01 16.37 22.59
C LYS A 416 11.16 14.95 22.04
N ILE A 417 11.63 14.83 20.80
CA ILE A 417 11.94 13.55 20.19
C ILE A 417 13.41 13.20 20.45
N PRO A 418 13.71 12.01 21.00
CA PRO A 418 15.09 11.56 21.22
C PRO A 418 15.90 11.54 19.90
N VAL A 419 17.21 11.82 19.97
CA VAL A 419 18.10 11.89 18.79
C VAL A 419 18.06 10.58 18.01
N LEU A 420 18.19 9.44 18.66
CA LEU A 420 18.11 8.13 18.05
C LEU A 420 16.79 7.91 17.26
N VAL A 421 15.67 8.39 17.78
CA VAL A 421 14.37 8.28 17.09
C VAL A 421 14.33 9.17 15.86
N LYS A 422 14.95 10.35 15.90
CA LYS A 422 15.09 11.22 14.70
C LYS A 422 15.93 10.57 13.61
N GLU A 423 17.00 9.88 13.96
CA GLU A 423 17.82 9.10 13.01
C GLU A 423 16.98 7.99 12.37
N HIS A 424 16.16 7.31 13.14
CA HIS A 424 15.23 6.32 12.60
C HIS A 424 14.15 6.95 11.69
N PHE A 425 13.67 8.14 12.00
CA PHE A 425 12.73 8.85 11.13
C PHE A 425 13.34 9.19 9.77
N ILE A 426 14.60 9.60 9.74
CA ILE A 426 15.35 9.85 8.49
C ILE A 426 15.46 8.55 7.68
N LEU A 427 15.88 7.46 8.32
CA LEU A 427 16.02 6.15 7.68
C LEU A 427 14.68 5.65 7.09
N ILE A 428 13.56 5.84 7.80
CA ILE A 428 12.22 5.50 7.32
C ILE A 428 11.86 6.33 6.07
N ALA A 429 12.09 7.65 6.13
CA ALA A 429 11.79 8.54 5.01
C ALA A 429 12.62 8.19 3.77
N GLU A 430 13.92 7.93 3.92
CA GLU A 430 14.81 7.51 2.83
C GLU A 430 14.37 6.20 2.21
N LYS A 431 13.96 5.22 3.02
CA LYS A 431 13.48 3.94 2.51
C LYS A 431 12.18 4.07 1.72
N CYS A 432 11.22 4.83 2.22
CA CYS A 432 9.97 5.11 1.51
C CYS A 432 10.25 5.77 0.14
N MET A 433 11.17 6.76 0.10
CA MET A 433 11.53 7.46 -1.13
C MET A 433 12.31 6.56 -2.10
N SER A 434 13.27 5.79 -1.61
CA SER A 434 14.03 4.83 -2.41
C SER A 434 13.10 3.86 -3.15
N ARG A 435 12.11 3.34 -2.44
CA ARG A 435 11.13 2.42 -3.01
C ARG A 435 10.29 3.05 -4.13
N ILE A 436 9.86 4.28 -3.94
CA ILE A 436 9.12 5.02 -4.98
C ILE A 436 10.01 5.28 -6.21
N PHE A 437 11.28 5.65 -5.99
CA PHE A 437 12.22 5.88 -7.09
C PHE A 437 12.55 4.61 -7.87
N GLU A 438 12.67 3.47 -7.20
CA GLU A 438 12.83 2.17 -7.86
C GLU A 438 11.63 1.84 -8.76
N ASP A 439 10.41 2.04 -8.26
CA ASP A 439 9.19 1.81 -9.03
C ASP A 439 9.05 2.78 -10.20
N GLN A 440 9.39 4.07 -10.01
CA GLN A 440 9.46 5.05 -11.10
C GLN A 440 10.44 4.63 -12.19
N LYS A 441 11.62 4.12 -11.81
CA LYS A 441 12.64 3.61 -12.75
C LYS A 441 12.11 2.41 -13.54
N LYS A 442 11.44 1.45 -12.87
CA LYS A 442 10.84 0.28 -13.54
C LYS A 442 9.80 0.69 -14.57
N ILE A 443 8.86 1.58 -14.21
CA ILE A 443 7.82 2.07 -15.13
C ILE A 443 8.44 2.84 -16.32
N ALA A 444 9.48 3.63 -16.08
CA ALA A 444 10.17 4.32 -17.17
C ALA A 444 10.82 3.35 -18.17
N LEU A 445 11.43 2.27 -17.66
CA LEU A 445 12.00 1.19 -18.48
C LEU A 445 10.91 0.45 -19.28
N GLU A 446 9.79 0.10 -18.66
CA GLU A 446 8.67 -0.55 -19.37
C GLU A 446 8.09 0.32 -20.49
N LYS A 447 7.91 1.63 -20.24
CA LYS A 447 7.47 2.58 -21.26
C LYS A 447 8.45 2.65 -22.42
N ARG A 448 9.76 2.64 -22.13
CA ARG A 448 10.82 2.61 -23.15
C ARG A 448 10.77 1.33 -23.98
N HIS A 449 10.65 0.18 -23.34
CA HIS A 449 10.54 -1.11 -24.01
C HIS A 449 9.30 -1.17 -24.92
N LYS A 450 8.12 -0.74 -24.42
CA LYS A 450 6.89 -0.68 -25.24
C LYS A 450 7.05 0.23 -26.46
N LYS A 451 7.76 1.36 -26.32
CA LYS A 451 8.02 2.28 -27.44
C LYS A 451 8.94 1.63 -28.48
N ILE A 452 10.00 0.97 -28.04
CA ILE A 452 10.94 0.26 -28.93
C ILE A 452 10.20 -0.86 -29.68
N TYR A 453 9.42 -1.67 -28.95
CA TYR A 453 8.62 -2.76 -29.55
C TYR A 453 7.65 -2.23 -30.62
N LYS A 454 6.97 -1.11 -30.34
CA LYS A 454 6.08 -0.49 -31.33
C LYS A 454 6.82 -0.05 -32.58
N ILE A 455 8.00 0.57 -32.45
CA ILE A 455 8.82 0.99 -33.59
C ILE A 455 9.25 -0.20 -34.44
N ILE A 456 9.70 -1.30 -33.81
CA ILE A 456 10.09 -2.54 -34.51
C ILE A 456 8.89 -3.13 -35.26
N HIS A 457 7.76 -3.27 -34.62
CA HIS A 457 6.56 -3.85 -35.21
C HIS A 457 5.99 -2.99 -36.35
N ASP A 458 6.04 -1.65 -36.22
CA ASP A 458 5.61 -0.74 -37.29
C ASP A 458 6.60 -0.80 -38.49
N SER A 459 7.91 -1.00 -38.25
CA SER A 459 8.90 -1.18 -39.31
C SER A 459 8.74 -2.53 -40.04
N GLU A 460 8.38 -3.60 -39.32
CA GLU A 460 8.08 -4.91 -39.92
C GLU A 460 6.81 -4.87 -40.80
N LYS A 461 5.80 -4.12 -40.41
CA LYS A 461 4.61 -3.91 -41.25
C LYS A 461 4.89 -3.14 -42.53
N CYS A 462 5.82 -2.18 -42.50
CA CYS A 462 6.22 -1.41 -43.68
C CYS A 462 7.13 -2.21 -44.63
N SER A 463 7.82 -3.24 -44.13
CA SER A 463 8.73 -4.07 -44.95
C SER A 463 8.11 -5.32 -45.59
N GLY A 464 6.80 -5.57 -45.38
CA GLY A 464 6.03 -6.63 -46.07
C GLY A 464 6.46 -8.07 -45.78
N VAL A 465 7.29 -8.30 -44.77
CA VAL A 465 7.75 -9.65 -44.40
C VAL A 465 6.93 -10.19 -43.26
N THR A 466 5.88 -10.93 -43.61
CA THR A 466 5.11 -11.75 -42.67
C THR A 466 5.89 -13.01 -42.28
N GLN A 467 6.78 -12.95 -41.33
CA GLN A 467 7.20 -14.10 -40.55
C GLN A 467 6.67 -13.99 -39.13
N SER A 468 5.68 -14.82 -38.80
CA SER A 468 5.16 -15.02 -37.45
C SER A 468 6.24 -15.66 -36.57
N ARG A 469 7.06 -14.83 -35.94
CA ARG A 469 7.90 -15.27 -34.83
C ARG A 469 7.19 -14.87 -33.54
N HIS A 470 6.68 -15.87 -32.85
CA HIS A 470 6.25 -15.77 -31.46
C HIS A 470 7.49 -15.44 -30.62
N PHE A 471 7.71 -14.17 -30.32
CA PHE A 471 8.74 -13.76 -29.37
C PHE A 471 8.18 -13.92 -27.95
N ASP A 472 8.72 -14.90 -27.24
CA ASP A 472 8.47 -15.12 -25.82
C ASP A 472 9.14 -13.98 -25.01
N PHE A 473 8.34 -13.12 -24.42
CA PHE A 473 8.78 -11.96 -23.64
C PHE A 473 9.55 -12.33 -22.36
N HIS A 474 9.54 -13.61 -21.98
CA HIS A 474 10.23 -14.14 -20.79
C HIS A 474 11.73 -14.38 -20.98
N SER A 475 12.23 -14.57 -22.19
CA SER A 475 13.65 -14.88 -22.43
C SER A 475 14.57 -13.65 -22.46
N ILE A 476 14.04 -12.44 -22.61
CA ILE A 476 14.88 -11.22 -22.67
C ILE A 476 15.26 -10.70 -21.27
N LYS A 477 14.54 -11.08 -20.23
CA LYS A 477 14.82 -10.62 -18.84
C LYS A 477 16.04 -11.26 -18.20
N ASN A 478 16.46 -12.45 -18.64
CA ASN A 478 17.57 -13.20 -18.03
C ASN A 478 18.95 -12.87 -18.58
N ASN A 479 19.06 -12.10 -19.68
CA ASN A 479 20.35 -11.78 -20.31
C ASN A 479 20.89 -10.36 -20.04
N SER A 480 20.24 -9.56 -19.20
CA SER A 480 20.67 -8.19 -18.94
C SER A 480 21.49 -8.00 -17.65
N SER A 481 21.90 -9.08 -16.97
CA SER A 481 22.70 -9.01 -15.74
C SER A 481 24.17 -9.44 -15.91
N LEU A 482 24.62 -9.78 -17.10
CA LEU A 482 26.02 -10.08 -17.38
C LEU A 482 26.42 -9.36 -18.67
N ASP A 483 27.27 -8.36 -18.57
CA ASP A 483 28.20 -7.74 -19.52
C ASP A 483 28.17 -6.22 -19.51
N ILE A 484 28.67 -5.65 -18.42
CA ILE A 484 29.31 -4.35 -18.41
C ILE A 484 30.71 -4.54 -17.83
N ASN A 485 31.57 -5.25 -18.52
CA ASN A 485 33.01 -5.13 -18.48
C ASN A 485 33.60 -5.92 -19.63
N ASN A 486 34.13 -5.24 -20.58
CA ASN A 486 35.04 -5.60 -21.67
C ASN A 486 34.52 -5.23 -23.06
N ARG A 487 34.91 -4.07 -23.48
CA ARG A 487 35.40 -3.81 -24.86
C ARG A 487 36.03 -2.43 -24.95
N SER A 488 37.31 -2.41 -24.64
CA SER A 488 38.26 -1.48 -25.28
C SER A 488 38.99 -2.29 -26.35
N HIS A 489 39.17 -1.64 -27.47
CA HIS A 489 40.13 -1.85 -28.54
C HIS A 489 39.62 -2.22 -29.92
N SER A 490 40.11 -1.33 -30.79
CA SER A 490 40.42 -1.45 -32.22
C SER A 490 39.23 -1.31 -33.17
N SER A 491 39.28 -0.53 -34.22
CA SER A 491 40.33 0.21 -34.96
C SER A 491 39.68 1.07 -36.01
N SER A 492 40.24 2.24 -36.17
CA SER A 492 40.64 2.94 -37.39
C SER A 492 39.69 2.99 -38.59
N SER A 493 39.32 4.19 -39.05
CA SER A 493 39.92 4.89 -40.19
C SER A 493 39.17 6.18 -40.54
N ASN A 494 39.98 7.23 -40.61
CA ASN A 494 40.07 8.38 -41.54
C ASN A 494 38.84 9.11 -42.04
N SER A 495 38.74 10.41 -41.69
CA SER A 495 39.09 11.55 -42.59
C SER A 495 38.87 12.91 -41.92
N THR A 496 39.93 13.63 -41.69
CA THR A 496 40.32 15.00 -42.13
C THR A 496 39.22 16.05 -42.18
N LEU A 497 39.38 17.14 -41.47
CA LEU A 497 39.99 18.41 -41.71
C LEU A 497 39.50 19.52 -40.77
N THR A 498 40.46 20.21 -40.23
CA THR A 498 40.81 21.63 -40.02
C THR A 498 40.11 22.37 -38.88
N SER A 499 40.95 22.69 -37.93
CA SER A 499 41.68 23.91 -37.53
C SER A 499 40.88 24.98 -36.82
N THR A 500 41.36 25.35 -35.71
CA THR A 500 42.06 26.46 -35.07
C THR A 500 41.72 26.45 -33.60
N GLY A 501 42.55 26.38 -32.63
CA GLY A 501 43.70 27.13 -32.25
C GLY A 501 43.38 28.09 -31.13
N SER A 502 43.80 27.78 -29.90
CA SER A 502 44.47 28.74 -29.01
C SER A 502 44.76 28.10 -27.64
N ASP A 503 46.01 28.16 -27.32
CA ASP A 503 46.72 27.81 -26.08
C ASP A 503 46.15 28.46 -24.82
N ILE A 504 46.39 27.81 -23.69
CA ILE A 504 47.05 28.36 -22.51
C ILE A 504 47.49 27.22 -21.57
N GLN A 505 48.74 27.33 -21.19
CA GLN A 505 49.64 26.55 -20.40
C GLN A 505 49.19 26.15 -18.96
N THR A 506 49.50 24.92 -18.60
CA THR A 506 50.44 24.46 -17.53
C THR A 506 50.22 24.89 -16.08
N ASN A 507 50.10 23.89 -15.20
CA ASN A 507 51.12 23.64 -14.19
C ASN A 507 50.94 22.26 -13.55
N SER A 508 51.95 21.45 -13.71
CA SER A 508 52.21 20.18 -13.04
C SER A 508 52.74 20.39 -11.62
N ILE A 509 52.16 19.68 -10.65
CA ILE A 509 52.90 19.36 -9.40
C ILE A 509 52.82 17.85 -9.18
N ALA A 510 53.97 17.24 -9.30
CA ALA A 510 54.21 15.85 -8.93
C ALA A 510 54.34 15.74 -7.41
N VAL A 511 53.68 14.78 -6.80
CA VAL A 511 54.06 14.27 -5.47
C VAL A 511 54.08 12.74 -5.49
N ASN A 512 55.19 12.25 -5.03
CA ASN A 512 55.68 10.89 -4.97
C ASN A 512 54.73 9.87 -4.34
N SER A 513 54.59 8.73 -5.00
CA SER A 513 54.08 7.47 -4.47
C SER A 513 55.14 6.76 -3.62
N SER A 514 54.85 6.48 -2.35
CA SER A 514 55.53 5.47 -1.55
C SER A 514 54.58 4.28 -1.39
N SER A 515 55.00 3.16 -1.92
CA SER A 515 54.39 1.84 -1.85
C SER A 515 54.37 1.33 -0.40
N LEU A 516 53.17 1.02 0.12
CA LEU A 516 53.02 0.17 1.31
C LEU A 516 52.44 -1.18 0.88
N VAL A 517 53.27 -2.20 1.06
CA VAL A 517 52.93 -3.62 0.92
C VAL A 517 51.96 -3.97 2.05
N SER A 518 50.75 -4.38 1.71
CA SER A 518 49.77 -4.90 2.65
C SER A 518 49.91 -6.42 2.78
N ASN A 519 50.14 -6.89 4.00
CA ASN A 519 50.14 -8.30 4.37
C ASN A 519 48.71 -8.89 4.23
N PRO A 520 48.58 -10.18 3.87
CA PRO A 520 47.28 -10.87 3.82
C PRO A 520 46.71 -11.06 5.24
N PRO A 521 45.37 -11.10 5.37
CA PRO A 521 44.72 -11.29 6.68
C PRO A 521 45.00 -12.70 7.25
N PRO A 522 45.02 -12.86 8.60
CA PRO A 522 45.23 -14.14 9.23
C PRO A 522 44.05 -15.11 9.01
N PRO A 523 44.31 -16.43 9.03
CA PRO A 523 43.24 -17.43 8.84
C PRO A 523 42.30 -17.45 10.06
N PRO A 524 41.02 -17.88 9.86
CA PRO A 524 40.04 -17.93 10.96
C PRO A 524 40.42 -19.02 11.99
N PRO A 525 40.00 -18.82 13.26
CA PRO A 525 40.29 -19.78 14.34
C PRO A 525 39.52 -21.11 14.13
N PRO A 526 40.06 -22.23 14.60
CA PRO A 526 39.40 -23.53 14.50
C PRO A 526 38.13 -23.60 15.35
N PRO A 527 37.12 -24.41 14.97
CA PRO A 527 35.90 -24.57 15.73
C PRO A 527 36.18 -25.29 17.08
N PRO A 528 35.40 -24.98 18.13
CA PRO A 528 35.55 -25.60 19.43
C PRO A 528 35.17 -27.10 19.38
N PRO A 529 35.77 -27.94 20.24
CA PRO A 529 35.52 -29.38 20.25
C PRO A 529 34.06 -29.69 20.68
N SER A 530 33.44 -30.60 19.93
CA SER A 530 32.10 -31.12 20.19
C SER A 530 32.05 -31.87 21.52
N SER A 531 31.33 -31.34 22.49
CA SER A 531 30.97 -32.09 23.70
C SER A 531 29.88 -33.10 23.34
N THR A 532 30.20 -34.36 23.32
CA THR A 532 29.30 -35.51 23.27
C THR A 532 28.49 -35.56 24.56
N THR A 533 27.24 -35.06 24.51
CA THR A 533 26.27 -35.33 25.55
C THR A 533 25.34 -36.42 25.00
N THR A 534 25.43 -37.58 25.57
CA THR A 534 24.54 -38.72 25.38
C THR A 534 23.11 -38.33 25.73
N ILE A 535 22.24 -38.35 24.74
CA ILE A 535 20.77 -38.18 24.92
C ILE A 535 20.20 -39.57 25.23
N PRO A 536 19.39 -39.73 26.28
CA PRO A 536 18.69 -40.98 26.52
C PRO A 536 17.58 -41.18 25.49
N VAL A 537 17.55 -42.35 24.90
CA VAL A 537 16.50 -42.83 24.00
C VAL A 537 15.18 -42.96 24.78
N ILE A 538 14.21 -42.09 24.48
CA ILE A 538 12.85 -42.23 24.96
C ILE A 538 12.07 -43.03 23.93
N SER A 539 11.58 -44.20 24.36
CA SER A 539 10.71 -45.12 23.65
C SER A 539 9.34 -44.50 23.28
N PRO A 540 8.62 -44.99 22.27
CA PRO A 540 7.38 -44.44 21.77
C PRO A 540 6.18 -44.84 22.64
N GLN A 541 5.80 -44.00 23.60
CA GLN A 541 4.58 -44.16 24.42
C GLN A 541 3.63 -42.94 24.31
N SER A 542 3.51 -42.29 23.17
CA SER A 542 2.63 -41.12 23.05
C SER A 542 1.33 -41.31 22.25
N ASN A 543 1.12 -42.50 21.66
CA ASN A 543 -0.13 -42.76 20.89
C ASN A 543 -1.34 -43.16 21.76
N ASP A 544 -1.11 -43.84 22.88
CA ASP A 544 -2.21 -44.29 23.74
C ASP A 544 -2.88 -43.16 24.53
N GLN A 545 -2.13 -42.16 24.95
CA GLN A 545 -2.69 -40.99 25.64
C GLN A 545 -3.54 -40.10 24.70
N ARG A 546 -3.15 -40.02 23.45
CA ARG A 546 -3.89 -39.24 22.45
C ARG A 546 -5.20 -39.96 22.03
N MET A 547 -5.16 -41.28 21.94
CA MET A 547 -6.34 -42.10 21.66
C MET A 547 -7.30 -42.11 22.85
N ALA A 548 -6.81 -42.12 24.09
CA ALA A 548 -7.62 -42.00 25.29
C ALA A 548 -8.31 -40.62 25.38
N LEU A 549 -7.64 -39.55 24.99
CA LEU A 549 -8.22 -38.20 24.96
C LEU A 549 -9.29 -38.06 23.89
N LEU A 550 -9.07 -38.61 22.69
CA LEU A 550 -10.05 -38.62 21.61
C LEU A 550 -11.30 -39.48 21.94
N SER A 551 -11.13 -40.59 22.62
CA SER A 551 -12.26 -41.42 23.09
C SER A 551 -13.06 -40.73 24.19
N SER A 552 -12.43 -39.97 25.07
CA SER A 552 -13.14 -39.21 26.11
C SER A 552 -13.93 -38.01 25.51
N ILE A 553 -13.45 -37.41 24.43
CA ILE A 553 -14.16 -36.33 23.70
C ILE A 553 -15.36 -36.89 22.92
N SER A 554 -15.26 -38.08 22.35
CA SER A 554 -16.36 -38.72 21.61
C SER A 554 -17.50 -39.24 22.52
N MET A 555 -17.26 -39.41 23.82
CA MET A 555 -18.27 -39.80 24.83
C MET A 555 -18.94 -38.60 25.52
N PHE A 556 -18.66 -37.36 25.12
CA PHE A 556 -19.31 -36.19 25.71
C PHE A 556 -20.73 -36.04 25.16
N ASP A 557 -21.71 -36.38 26.00
CA ASP A 557 -23.14 -36.25 25.71
C ASP A 557 -23.57 -34.78 25.75
N THR A 558 -23.83 -34.19 24.57
CA THR A 558 -24.26 -32.80 24.39
C THR A 558 -25.61 -32.49 25.07
N ASN A 559 -26.36 -33.49 25.53
CA ASN A 559 -27.62 -33.30 26.24
C ASN A 559 -27.45 -32.91 27.72
N LYS A 560 -26.24 -33.08 28.28
CA LYS A 560 -25.94 -32.62 29.65
C LYS A 560 -25.64 -31.12 29.75
N LEU A 561 -25.21 -30.49 28.67
CA LEU A 561 -24.94 -29.05 28.63
C LEU A 561 -26.22 -28.19 28.63
N LYS A 562 -27.37 -28.73 28.17
CA LYS A 562 -28.67 -28.03 28.18
C LYS A 562 -29.32 -27.92 29.56
N LYS A 563 -28.85 -28.66 30.57
CA LYS A 563 -29.39 -28.63 31.93
C LYS A 563 -28.73 -27.59 32.87
N ILE A 564 -27.57 -27.05 32.52
CA ILE A 564 -26.83 -26.08 33.36
C ILE A 564 -27.20 -24.61 33.04
N VAL A 565 -27.89 -24.35 31.93
CA VAL A 565 -28.31 -23.00 31.53
C VAL A 565 -29.74 -22.66 32.04
N LYS A 566 -30.35 -23.51 32.85
CA LYS A 566 -31.70 -23.29 33.46
C LYS A 566 -31.70 -23.39 34.99
N GLN A 567 -30.61 -23.04 35.63
CA GLN A 567 -30.60 -22.73 37.08
C GLN A 567 -29.98 -21.35 37.29
#